data_3162571ecb8b4d1f972411cf769f105a
#
_entry.id   3162571ecb8b4d1f972411cf769f105a
#
_cell.length_a   1.000
_cell.length_b   1.000
_cell.length_c   1.000
_cell.angle_alpha   90.00
_cell.angle_beta   90.00
_cell.angle_gamma   90.00
#
_symmetry.space_group_name_H-M   'P 1'
#
loop_
_entity.id
_entity.type
_entity.pdbx_description
1 polymer ?
#
loop_
_entity_poly.entity_id
_entity_poly.type
_entity_poly.pdbx_seq_one_letter_code
_entity_poly.pdbx_strand_id
1 'polypeptide(L)'
;DFPMAQDLAEFSDKLIYLTRIDGHAAWVNQAGLDTFSITPSTTVEGGQILDGVLVDNAESLVTLPKLTSRYWRAALLRAQDSLIKYGLTAMTDAGLTTNQILLLDSLQEEGQFHLFVNAMISNNEEDLAYFESNGPIEKPLLRVKSVKAYLDGALGSRGALLRDPYHDLPDHYGLPLLNPGQLNDLRERCVENGWQLCVHAIGDS
;
A
#
# COMPACT_ATOMS: atom_id res chain seq x y z
N ASP A 1 19.41 -11.81 8.07
CA ASP A 1 18.83 -11.29 9.32
C ASP A 1 18.13 -9.97 9.01
N PHE A 2 17.05 -9.66 9.74
CA PHE A 2 16.42 -8.35 9.67
C PHE A 2 17.23 -7.33 10.47
N PRO A 3 17.23 -6.03 10.08
CA PRO A 3 17.81 -4.98 10.90
C PRO A 3 16.99 -4.81 12.19
N MET A 4 17.63 -4.29 13.25
CA MET A 4 16.99 -4.09 14.55
C MET A 4 16.79 -2.61 14.85
N ALA A 5 15.86 -2.27 15.75
CA ALA A 5 15.62 -0.87 16.14
C ALA A 5 16.89 -0.17 16.68
N GLN A 6 17.76 -0.93 17.37
CA GLN A 6 19.02 -0.42 17.92
C GLN A 6 20.06 -0.04 16.86
N ASP A 7 19.97 -0.57 15.62
CA ASP A 7 20.89 -0.19 14.55
C ASP A 7 20.68 1.27 14.09
N LEU A 8 19.56 1.89 14.51
CA LEU A 8 19.25 3.30 14.31
C LEU A 8 19.46 4.16 15.58
N ALA A 9 20.19 3.66 16.57
CA ALA A 9 20.34 4.33 17.88
C ALA A 9 21.01 5.72 17.80
N GLU A 10 21.84 5.97 16.79
CA GLU A 10 22.46 7.29 16.57
C GLU A 10 21.42 8.39 16.24
N PHE A 11 20.20 8.01 15.81
CA PHE A 11 19.09 8.91 15.50
C PHE A 11 18.01 8.90 16.59
N SER A 12 18.37 8.65 17.85
CA SER A 12 17.43 8.49 18.97
C SER A 12 16.62 9.76 19.30
N ASP A 13 17.06 10.94 18.84
CA ASP A 13 16.38 12.23 18.97
C ASP A 13 15.30 12.46 17.92
N LYS A 14 15.15 11.54 16.96
CA LYS A 14 14.18 11.63 15.86
C LYS A 14 13.42 10.34 15.71
N LEU A 15 12.15 10.46 15.31
CA LEU A 15 11.39 9.31 14.81
C LEU A 15 11.90 8.96 13.41
N ILE A 16 12.38 7.74 13.24
CA ILE A 16 12.83 7.20 11.95
C ILE A 16 11.86 6.11 11.51
N TYR A 17 11.36 6.25 10.28
CA TYR A 17 10.51 5.27 9.60
C TYR A 17 11.02 5.10 8.17
N LEU A 18 11.55 3.95 7.85
CA LEU A 18 12.16 3.64 6.54
C LEU A 18 11.35 2.52 5.88
N THR A 19 10.62 2.87 4.83
CA THR A 19 9.86 1.88 4.05
C THR A 19 10.79 1.04 3.17
N ARG A 20 10.59 -0.27 3.16
CA ARG A 20 11.26 -1.15 2.19
C ARG A 20 10.72 -0.88 0.79
N ILE A 21 11.58 -1.02 -0.22
CA ILE A 21 11.26 -0.63 -1.61
C ILE A 21 10.02 -1.31 -2.19
N ASP A 22 9.66 -2.48 -1.72
CA ASP A 22 8.49 -3.24 -2.17
C ASP A 22 7.20 -2.88 -1.39
N GLY A 23 7.30 -2.04 -0.35
CA GLY A 23 6.15 -1.60 0.45
C GLY A 23 5.54 -2.66 1.36
N HIS A 24 6.27 -3.74 1.66
CA HIS A 24 5.81 -4.82 2.53
C HIS A 24 6.56 -4.90 3.88
N ALA A 25 7.36 -3.92 4.20
CA ALA A 25 7.96 -3.77 5.51
C ALA A 25 8.45 -2.34 5.74
N ALA A 26 8.47 -1.93 6.99
CA ALA A 26 9.10 -0.70 7.43
C ALA A 26 10.05 -0.95 8.59
N TRP A 27 11.17 -0.21 8.62
CA TRP A 27 12.14 -0.24 9.70
C TRP A 27 12.03 1.02 10.54
N VAL A 28 11.81 0.85 11.84
CA VAL A 28 11.49 1.90 12.80
C VAL A 28 12.49 1.86 13.96
N ASN A 29 13.01 3.03 14.37
CA ASN A 29 13.88 3.12 15.53
C ASN A 29 13.09 3.06 16.85
N GLN A 30 13.80 2.93 17.99
CA GLN A 30 13.18 2.84 19.31
C GLN A 30 12.26 4.05 19.60
N ALA A 31 12.67 5.27 19.22
CA ALA A 31 11.85 6.47 19.40
C ALA A 31 10.49 6.39 18.67
N GLY A 32 10.47 5.75 17.50
CA GLY A 32 9.22 5.48 16.77
C GLY A 32 8.38 4.42 17.47
N LEU A 33 8.97 3.30 17.89
CA LEU A 33 8.26 2.25 18.64
C LEU A 33 7.61 2.80 19.91
N ASP A 34 8.35 3.58 20.68
CA ASP A 34 7.87 4.19 21.91
C ASP A 34 6.74 5.19 21.65
N THR A 35 6.87 6.02 20.61
CA THR A 35 5.86 7.04 20.23
C THR A 35 4.51 6.39 19.92
N PHE A 36 4.50 5.26 19.23
CA PHE A 36 3.29 4.55 18.84
C PHE A 36 2.93 3.40 19.80
N SER A 37 3.61 3.30 20.94
CA SER A 37 3.39 2.26 21.96
C SER A 37 3.49 0.83 21.40
N ILE A 38 4.38 0.63 20.45
CA ILE A 38 4.64 -0.68 19.84
C ILE A 38 5.63 -1.44 20.73
N THR A 39 5.22 -2.62 21.18
CA THR A 39 5.99 -3.47 22.09
C THR A 39 6.14 -4.89 21.47
N PRO A 40 7.04 -5.73 22.00
CA PRO A 40 7.12 -7.13 21.56
C PRO A 40 5.84 -7.95 21.78
N SER A 41 4.91 -7.48 22.62
CA SER A 41 3.62 -8.11 22.85
C SER A 41 2.49 -7.56 21.95
N THR A 42 2.76 -6.51 21.18
CA THR A 42 1.80 -5.95 20.23
C THR A 42 1.54 -6.93 19.10
N THR A 43 0.28 -7.21 18.80
CA THR A 43 -0.13 -8.12 17.71
C THR A 43 -1.06 -7.42 16.75
N VAL A 44 -0.92 -7.71 15.46
CA VAL A 44 -1.77 -7.21 14.37
C VAL A 44 -2.12 -8.37 13.46
N GLU A 45 -3.40 -8.54 13.14
CA GLU A 45 -3.84 -9.55 12.17
C GLU A 45 -3.24 -9.23 10.79
N GLY A 46 -2.60 -10.23 10.18
CA GLY A 46 -1.89 -10.05 8.91
C GLY A 46 -0.60 -9.22 9.01
N GLY A 47 -0.07 -9.00 10.21
CA GLY A 47 1.18 -8.28 10.43
C GLY A 47 2.13 -8.99 11.39
N GLN A 48 3.43 -8.70 11.26
CA GLN A 48 4.47 -9.19 12.16
C GLN A 48 5.37 -8.05 12.62
N ILE A 49 5.83 -8.13 13.88
CA ILE A 49 6.77 -7.16 14.47
C ILE A 49 8.06 -7.92 14.82
N LEU A 50 9.19 -7.49 14.23
CA LEU A 50 10.51 -8.12 14.35
C LEU A 50 11.54 -7.07 14.79
N ASP A 51 11.62 -6.79 16.10
CA ASP A 51 12.59 -5.87 16.72
C ASP A 51 12.86 -4.58 15.91
N GLY A 52 11.79 -3.80 15.68
CA GLY A 52 11.86 -2.55 14.90
C GLY A 52 11.50 -2.71 13.43
N VAL A 53 11.34 -3.93 12.91
CA VAL A 53 10.77 -4.12 11.57
C VAL A 53 9.29 -4.46 11.70
N LEU A 54 8.47 -3.66 11.05
CA LEU A 54 7.03 -3.83 10.92
C LEU A 54 6.74 -4.44 9.55
N VAL A 55 6.10 -5.60 9.52
CA VAL A 55 5.82 -6.34 8.27
C VAL A 55 4.32 -6.27 7.96
N ASP A 56 3.99 -5.98 6.72
CA ASP A 56 2.63 -5.93 6.15
C ASP A 56 1.67 -5.10 7.02
N ASN A 57 0.56 -5.65 7.52
CA ASN A 57 -0.42 -4.89 8.29
C ASN A 57 0.13 -4.24 9.58
N ALA A 58 1.30 -4.66 10.08
CA ALA A 58 1.94 -4.02 11.23
C ALA A 58 2.43 -2.60 10.90
N GLU A 59 2.65 -2.25 9.63
CA GLU A 59 2.99 -0.88 9.22
C GLU A 59 1.89 0.13 9.59
N SER A 60 0.61 -0.30 9.64
CA SER A 60 -0.53 0.53 10.01
C SER A 60 -0.51 1.03 11.46
N LEU A 61 0.31 0.44 12.33
CA LEU A 61 0.52 0.92 13.69
C LEU A 61 1.19 2.31 13.74
N VAL A 62 1.91 2.69 12.67
CA VAL A 62 2.60 3.97 12.58
C VAL A 62 1.78 4.94 11.73
N THR A 63 1.27 5.99 12.37
CA THR A 63 0.57 7.06 11.64
C THR A 63 1.57 8.10 11.13
N LEU A 64 1.85 8.06 9.84
CA LEU A 64 2.71 9.05 9.20
C LEU A 64 1.99 10.39 8.99
N PRO A 65 2.72 11.53 8.99
CA PRO A 65 2.14 12.83 8.66
C PRO A 65 1.52 12.81 7.26
N LYS A 66 0.29 13.31 7.16
CA LYS A 66 -0.38 13.44 5.84
C LYS A 66 0.39 14.43 4.97
N LEU A 67 0.78 13.98 3.79
CA LEU A 67 1.42 14.84 2.80
C LEU A 67 0.40 15.82 2.21
N THR A 68 0.82 17.08 2.01
CA THR A 68 -0.07 18.11 1.48
C THR A 68 -0.35 17.91 -0.02
N SER A 69 -1.49 18.41 -0.51
CA SER A 69 -1.80 18.40 -1.95
C SER A 69 -0.71 19.09 -2.79
N ARG A 70 -0.05 20.12 -2.25
CA ARG A 70 1.11 20.77 -2.91
C ARG A 70 2.27 19.80 -3.11
N TYR A 71 2.56 18.96 -2.11
CA TYR A 71 3.61 17.94 -2.21
C TYR A 71 3.25 16.89 -3.26
N TRP A 72 2.02 16.35 -3.20
CA TRP A 72 1.53 15.35 -4.15
C TRP A 72 1.52 15.88 -5.58
N ARG A 73 1.06 17.13 -5.79
CA ARG A 73 1.11 17.79 -7.11
C ARG A 73 2.54 17.80 -7.66
N ALA A 74 3.50 18.27 -6.87
CA ALA A 74 4.89 18.31 -7.30
C ALA A 74 5.48 16.91 -7.55
N ALA A 75 5.09 15.90 -6.77
CA ALA A 75 5.55 14.54 -6.95
C ALA A 75 4.99 13.92 -8.24
N LEU A 76 3.69 14.07 -8.52
CA LEU A 76 3.05 13.57 -9.74
C LEU A 76 3.66 14.19 -11.00
N LEU A 77 3.89 15.51 -11.03
CA LEU A 77 4.51 16.15 -12.17
C LEU A 77 5.94 15.67 -12.42
N ARG A 78 6.74 15.51 -11.36
CA ARG A 78 8.09 14.94 -11.49
C ARG A 78 8.09 13.47 -11.94
N ALA A 79 7.13 12.68 -11.45
CA ALA A 79 6.97 11.30 -11.89
C ALA A 79 6.63 11.25 -13.38
N GLN A 80 5.69 12.08 -13.84
CA GLN A 80 5.37 12.22 -15.27
C GLN A 80 6.62 12.52 -16.10
N ASP A 81 7.41 13.55 -15.70
CA ASP A 81 8.63 13.91 -16.43
C ASP A 81 9.61 12.74 -16.53
N SER A 82 9.69 11.93 -15.48
CA SER A 82 10.57 10.76 -15.47
C SER A 82 10.04 9.66 -16.40
N LEU A 83 8.74 9.38 -16.39
CA LEU A 83 8.10 8.37 -17.22
C LEU A 83 8.20 8.72 -18.72
N ILE A 84 7.95 9.98 -19.08
CA ILE A 84 8.05 10.47 -20.46
C ILE A 84 9.46 10.30 -21.03
N LYS A 85 10.52 10.47 -20.22
CA LYS A 85 11.91 10.25 -20.66
C LYS A 85 12.16 8.80 -21.14
N TYR A 86 11.39 7.86 -20.65
CA TYR A 86 11.45 6.45 -21.08
C TYR A 86 10.44 6.12 -22.18
N GLY A 87 9.74 7.11 -22.72
CA GLY A 87 8.75 6.93 -23.78
C GLY A 87 7.42 6.33 -23.30
N LEU A 88 7.16 6.32 -22.01
CA LEU A 88 5.91 5.83 -21.44
C LEU A 88 4.81 6.85 -21.68
N THR A 89 3.66 6.41 -22.18
CA THR A 89 2.47 7.23 -22.46
C THR A 89 1.28 6.85 -21.60
N ALA A 90 1.38 5.72 -20.89
CA ALA A 90 0.35 5.20 -20.00
C ALA A 90 0.98 4.48 -18.82
N MET A 91 0.26 4.45 -17.71
CA MET A 91 0.65 3.72 -16.50
C MET A 91 -0.59 3.17 -15.78
N THR A 92 -0.37 2.15 -14.97
CA THR A 92 -1.34 1.69 -13.97
C THR A 92 -0.76 1.97 -12.59
N ASP A 93 -1.55 2.60 -11.73
CA ASP A 93 -1.22 2.76 -10.31
C ASP A 93 -2.06 1.79 -9.48
N ALA A 94 -1.37 0.96 -8.69
CA ALA A 94 -1.98 -0.15 -7.97
C ALA A 94 -2.36 0.23 -6.52
N GLY A 95 -3.23 1.22 -6.37
CA GLY A 95 -3.81 1.60 -5.10
C GLY A 95 -3.64 3.09 -4.75
N LEU A 96 -4.51 3.92 -5.29
CA LEU A 96 -4.60 5.34 -4.95
C LEU A 96 -5.79 5.62 -4.05
N THR A 97 -5.62 6.56 -3.14
CA THR A 97 -6.72 7.12 -2.36
C THR A 97 -7.58 8.05 -3.22
N THR A 98 -8.83 8.27 -2.82
CA THR A 98 -9.74 9.22 -3.47
C THR A 98 -9.10 10.60 -3.66
N ASN A 99 -8.43 11.12 -2.63
CA ASN A 99 -7.77 12.43 -2.71
C ASN A 99 -6.66 12.48 -3.76
N GLN A 100 -5.89 11.41 -3.93
CA GLN A 100 -4.84 11.31 -4.94
C GLN A 100 -5.44 11.20 -6.34
N ILE A 101 -6.51 10.41 -6.51
CA ILE A 101 -7.23 10.26 -7.78
C ILE A 101 -7.83 11.59 -8.22
N LEU A 102 -8.53 12.30 -7.33
CA LEU A 102 -9.13 13.59 -7.64
C LEU A 102 -8.09 14.68 -7.94
N LEU A 103 -6.94 14.65 -7.26
CA LEU A 103 -5.83 15.55 -7.58
C LEU A 103 -5.25 15.25 -8.96
N LEU A 104 -5.09 13.97 -9.32
CA LEU A 104 -4.62 13.56 -10.64
C LEU A 104 -5.61 14.02 -11.73
N ASP A 105 -6.90 13.81 -11.52
CA ASP A 105 -7.98 14.27 -12.40
C ASP A 105 -7.91 15.78 -12.63
N SER A 106 -7.79 16.57 -11.56
CA SER A 106 -7.62 18.03 -11.63
C SER A 106 -6.40 18.44 -12.44
N LEU A 107 -5.24 17.77 -12.24
CA LEU A 107 -4.01 18.04 -13.00
C LEU A 107 -4.17 17.75 -14.50
N GLN A 108 -4.94 16.73 -14.86
CA GLN A 108 -5.26 16.41 -16.26
C GLN A 108 -6.23 17.44 -16.87
N GLU A 109 -7.25 17.87 -16.15
CA GLU A 109 -8.18 18.92 -16.57
C GLU A 109 -7.48 20.28 -16.74
N GLU A 110 -6.52 20.59 -15.89
CA GLU A 110 -5.66 21.78 -15.99
C GLU A 110 -4.62 21.70 -17.13
N GLY A 111 -4.53 20.57 -17.82
CA GLY A 111 -3.53 20.34 -18.88
C GLY A 111 -2.09 20.29 -18.37
N GLN A 112 -1.87 19.86 -17.13
CA GLN A 112 -0.54 19.73 -16.52
C GLN A 112 -0.04 18.29 -16.48
N PHE A 113 -0.94 17.32 -16.48
CA PHE A 113 -0.61 15.91 -16.50
C PHE A 113 -1.18 15.25 -17.76
N HIS A 114 -0.31 14.61 -18.56
CA HIS A 114 -0.62 14.19 -19.94
C HIS A 114 -0.57 12.68 -20.15
N LEU A 115 -0.15 11.90 -19.16
CA LEU A 115 -0.13 10.45 -19.27
C LEU A 115 -1.53 9.87 -19.02
N PHE A 116 -1.88 8.81 -19.75
CA PHE A 116 -3.03 8.00 -19.39
C PHE A 116 -2.74 7.23 -18.10
N VAL A 117 -3.66 7.29 -17.14
CA VAL A 117 -3.56 6.55 -15.88
C VAL A 117 -4.77 5.65 -15.70
N ASN A 118 -4.50 4.33 -15.53
CA ASN A 118 -5.47 3.40 -14.98
C ASN A 118 -5.22 3.34 -13.46
N ALA A 119 -6.01 4.09 -12.68
CA ALA A 119 -5.88 4.16 -11.23
C ALA A 119 -6.77 3.09 -10.58
N MET A 120 -6.17 2.24 -9.74
CA MET A 120 -6.93 1.31 -8.90
C MET A 120 -7.26 2.00 -7.59
N ILE A 121 -8.51 1.85 -7.13
CA ILE A 121 -8.99 2.36 -5.84
C ILE A 121 -8.31 1.56 -4.72
N SER A 122 -7.82 2.23 -3.69
CA SER A 122 -7.32 1.58 -2.48
C SER A 122 -8.44 0.84 -1.75
N ASN A 123 -8.15 -0.36 -1.25
CA ASN A 123 -9.11 -1.16 -0.48
C ASN A 123 -9.21 -0.64 0.97
N ASN A 124 -9.82 0.52 1.15
CA ASN A 124 -10.24 1.03 2.45
C ASN A 124 -11.65 1.58 2.36
N GLU A 125 -12.34 1.64 3.47
CA GLU A 125 -13.77 1.94 3.50
C GLU A 125 -14.11 3.35 2.98
N GLU A 126 -13.28 4.36 3.29
CA GLU A 126 -13.49 5.74 2.85
C GLU A 126 -13.44 5.86 1.32
N ASP A 127 -12.44 5.26 0.69
CA ASP A 127 -12.23 5.31 -0.74
C ASP A 127 -13.31 4.49 -1.49
N LEU A 128 -13.62 3.28 -1.01
CA LEU A 128 -14.67 2.45 -1.61
C LEU A 128 -16.05 3.13 -1.55
N ALA A 129 -16.44 3.66 -0.38
CA ALA A 129 -17.73 4.34 -0.20
C ALA A 129 -17.85 5.59 -1.09
N TYR A 130 -16.75 6.31 -1.31
CA TYR A 130 -16.75 7.44 -2.24
C TYR A 130 -17.12 7.00 -3.66
N PHE A 131 -16.46 5.98 -4.20
CA PHE A 131 -16.70 5.52 -5.57
C PHE A 131 -18.00 4.74 -5.72
N GLU A 132 -18.51 4.09 -4.68
CA GLU A 132 -19.88 3.54 -4.66
C GLU A 132 -20.93 4.63 -4.84
N SER A 133 -20.72 5.77 -4.20
CA SER A 133 -21.66 6.89 -4.27
C SER A 133 -21.54 7.73 -5.54
N ASN A 134 -20.34 7.83 -6.14
CA ASN A 134 -20.05 8.72 -7.27
C ASN A 134 -19.85 7.98 -8.60
N GLY A 135 -19.69 6.67 -8.55
CA GLY A 135 -19.43 5.83 -9.72
C GLY A 135 -17.97 5.86 -10.20
N PRO A 136 -17.65 5.05 -11.22
CA PRO A 136 -16.32 4.99 -11.83
C PRO A 136 -16.01 6.28 -12.63
N ILE A 137 -14.71 6.54 -12.81
CA ILE A 137 -14.25 7.61 -13.72
C ILE A 137 -13.75 6.97 -15.02
N GLU A 138 -14.29 7.41 -16.15
CA GLU A 138 -13.81 7.03 -17.48
C GLU A 138 -13.64 8.30 -18.33
N LYS A 139 -12.42 8.85 -18.37
CA LYS A 139 -12.03 10.05 -19.12
C LYS A 139 -10.89 9.71 -20.11
N PRO A 140 -10.59 10.57 -21.08
CA PRO A 140 -9.55 10.30 -22.08
C PRO A 140 -8.17 9.93 -21.49
N LEU A 141 -7.80 10.47 -20.34
CA LEU A 141 -6.51 10.24 -19.68
C LEU A 141 -6.63 9.54 -18.33
N LEU A 142 -7.85 9.32 -17.80
CA LEU A 142 -8.05 8.71 -16.48
C LEU A 142 -9.12 7.62 -16.53
N ARG A 143 -8.74 6.44 -16.05
CA ARG A 143 -9.68 5.35 -15.81
C ARG A 143 -9.61 4.92 -14.35
N VAL A 144 -10.74 4.92 -13.64
CA VAL A 144 -10.87 4.42 -12.27
C VAL A 144 -12.03 3.44 -12.25
N LYS A 145 -11.71 2.15 -12.40
CA LYS A 145 -12.68 1.06 -12.54
C LYS A 145 -12.18 -0.25 -11.97
N SER A 146 -11.24 -0.16 -11.05
CA SER A 146 -10.67 -1.34 -10.39
C SER A 146 -10.31 -1.03 -8.94
N VAL A 147 -10.32 -2.07 -8.11
CA VAL A 147 -9.93 -2.02 -6.70
C VAL A 147 -8.69 -2.88 -6.51
N LYS A 148 -7.69 -2.36 -5.80
CA LYS A 148 -6.48 -3.10 -5.41
C LYS A 148 -6.63 -3.64 -4.00
N ALA A 149 -6.41 -4.94 -3.85
CA ALA A 149 -6.38 -5.61 -2.56
C ALA A 149 -5.13 -6.49 -2.43
N TYR A 150 -4.82 -6.89 -1.21
CA TYR A 150 -3.70 -7.78 -0.89
C TYR A 150 -4.23 -8.98 -0.11
N LEU A 151 -4.04 -10.19 -0.63
CA LEU A 151 -4.44 -11.42 0.03
C LEU A 151 -3.36 -11.93 0.97
N ASP A 152 -2.10 -11.74 0.58
CA ASP A 152 -0.93 -12.09 1.35
C ASP A 152 0.19 -11.06 1.16
N GLY A 153 1.32 -11.25 1.83
CA GLY A 153 2.48 -10.39 1.75
C GLY A 153 3.51 -10.83 0.72
N ALA A 154 4.71 -10.23 0.79
CA ALA A 154 5.81 -10.52 -0.12
C ALA A 154 6.64 -11.72 0.35
N LEU A 155 7.21 -12.48 -0.61
CA LEU A 155 8.08 -13.63 -0.31
C LEU A 155 9.32 -13.24 0.50
N GLY A 156 9.95 -12.13 0.16
CA GLY A 156 11.19 -11.67 0.81
C GLY A 156 11.05 -11.26 2.27
N SER A 157 9.85 -10.88 2.72
CA SER A 157 9.51 -10.61 4.13
C SER A 157 8.90 -11.82 4.83
N ARG A 158 8.80 -12.95 4.16
CA ARG A 158 8.09 -14.16 4.63
C ARG A 158 6.60 -13.91 4.87
N GLY A 159 6.00 -12.92 4.17
CA GLY A 159 4.57 -12.60 4.22
C GLY A 159 3.73 -13.39 3.23
N ALA A 160 4.32 -13.89 2.12
CA ALA A 160 3.60 -14.70 1.15
C ALA A 160 3.10 -16.01 1.80
N LEU A 161 1.82 -16.36 1.58
CA LEU A 161 1.17 -17.47 2.25
C LEU A 161 1.46 -18.80 1.53
N LEU A 162 2.32 -19.63 2.12
CA LEU A 162 2.80 -20.87 1.55
C LEU A 162 2.11 -22.10 2.14
N ARG A 163 2.02 -23.17 1.37
CA ARG A 163 1.55 -24.49 1.84
C ARG A 163 2.55 -25.16 2.76
N ASP A 164 3.84 -25.03 2.46
CA ASP A 164 4.93 -25.52 3.27
C ASP A 164 5.58 -24.36 4.04
N PRO A 165 6.17 -24.61 5.24
CA PRO A 165 6.82 -23.55 5.99
C PRO A 165 8.03 -22.98 5.25
N TYR A 166 8.37 -21.73 5.52
CA TYR A 166 9.57 -21.13 5.00
C TYR A 166 10.82 -21.91 5.42
N HIS A 167 11.73 -22.18 4.48
CA HIS A 167 12.92 -23.01 4.71
C HIS A 167 13.85 -22.44 5.77
N ASP A 168 13.92 -21.12 5.85
CA ASP A 168 14.74 -20.35 6.78
C ASP A 168 13.99 -19.90 8.04
N LEU A 169 12.71 -20.24 8.16
CA LEU A 169 11.87 -19.98 9.33
C LEU A 169 10.85 -21.13 9.50
N PRO A 170 11.28 -22.26 10.13
CA PRO A 170 10.40 -23.39 10.40
C PRO A 170 9.14 -22.96 11.17
N ASP A 171 8.00 -23.58 10.86
CA ASP A 171 6.68 -23.32 11.45
C ASP A 171 6.04 -21.96 11.05
N HIS A 172 6.64 -21.21 10.12
CA HIS A 172 6.07 -19.98 9.56
C HIS A 172 5.63 -20.19 8.11
N TYR A 173 4.36 -19.89 7.82
CA TYR A 173 3.71 -20.15 6.53
C TYR A 173 3.33 -18.87 5.78
N GLY A 174 3.68 -17.70 6.30
CA GLY A 174 3.27 -16.39 5.77
C GLY A 174 2.10 -15.77 6.53
N LEU A 175 1.57 -14.67 5.97
CA LEU A 175 0.58 -13.82 6.62
C LEU A 175 -0.63 -13.61 5.70
N PRO A 176 -1.82 -14.16 6.03
CA PRO A 176 -3.05 -13.79 5.33
C PRO A 176 -3.42 -12.35 5.71
N LEU A 177 -3.56 -11.45 4.73
CA LEU A 177 -3.91 -10.04 4.93
C LEU A 177 -5.43 -9.81 4.86
N LEU A 178 -6.13 -10.68 4.12
CA LEU A 178 -7.59 -10.73 4.07
C LEU A 178 -8.05 -12.16 4.39
N ASN A 179 -9.05 -12.29 5.22
CA ASN A 179 -9.71 -13.58 5.40
C ASN A 179 -10.73 -13.86 4.26
N PRO A 180 -11.18 -15.11 4.08
CA PRO A 180 -12.09 -15.46 2.99
C PRO A 180 -13.42 -14.68 2.99
N GLY A 181 -13.94 -14.31 4.18
CA GLY A 181 -15.15 -13.49 4.30
C GLY A 181 -14.93 -12.08 3.74
N GLN A 182 -13.88 -11.42 4.19
CA GLN A 182 -13.51 -10.08 3.71
C GLN A 182 -13.26 -10.05 2.19
N LEU A 183 -12.58 -11.08 1.66
CA LEU A 183 -12.36 -11.18 0.22
C LEU A 183 -13.67 -11.36 -0.55
N ASN A 184 -14.59 -12.18 -0.03
CA ASN A 184 -15.91 -12.40 -0.65
C ASN A 184 -16.76 -11.11 -0.63
N ASP A 185 -16.80 -10.41 0.50
CA ASP A 185 -17.52 -9.14 0.63
C ASP A 185 -16.98 -8.10 -0.36
N LEU A 186 -15.65 -7.99 -0.47
CA LEU A 186 -15.01 -7.09 -1.44
C LEU A 186 -15.33 -7.48 -2.89
N ARG A 187 -15.34 -8.79 -3.18
CA ARG A 187 -15.73 -9.31 -4.50
C ARG A 187 -17.16 -8.92 -4.85
N GLU A 188 -18.10 -9.06 -3.90
CA GLU A 188 -19.52 -8.69 -4.10
C GLU A 188 -19.64 -7.20 -4.38
N ARG A 189 -19.01 -6.34 -3.59
CA ARG A 189 -18.96 -4.89 -3.84
C ARG A 189 -18.41 -4.56 -5.23
N CYS A 190 -17.33 -5.22 -5.65
CA CYS A 190 -16.78 -5.02 -6.99
C CYS A 190 -17.75 -5.43 -8.10
N VAL A 191 -18.47 -6.55 -7.96
CA VAL A 191 -19.47 -7.01 -8.93
C VAL A 191 -20.63 -6.03 -9.01
N GLU A 192 -21.18 -5.59 -7.88
CA GLU A 192 -22.31 -4.66 -7.80
C GLU A 192 -21.99 -3.31 -8.45
N ASN A 193 -20.75 -2.83 -8.31
CA ASN A 193 -20.32 -1.54 -8.86
C ASN A 193 -19.65 -1.65 -10.24
N GLY A 194 -19.56 -2.85 -10.82
CA GLY A 194 -18.92 -3.08 -12.12
C GLY A 194 -17.43 -2.79 -12.12
N TRP A 195 -16.75 -2.99 -10.97
CA TRP A 195 -15.30 -2.81 -10.82
C TRP A 195 -14.56 -4.11 -11.04
N GLN A 196 -13.34 -4.01 -11.53
CA GLN A 196 -12.38 -5.12 -11.55
C GLN A 196 -11.70 -5.25 -10.19
N LEU A 197 -11.78 -6.40 -9.55
CA LEU A 197 -10.98 -6.72 -8.38
C LEU A 197 -9.59 -7.18 -8.81
N CYS A 198 -8.55 -6.49 -8.32
CA CYS A 198 -7.14 -6.76 -8.59
C CYS A 198 -6.46 -7.16 -7.29
N VAL A 199 -6.10 -8.42 -7.15
CA VAL A 199 -5.58 -8.99 -5.89
C VAL A 199 -4.09 -9.32 -6.03
N HIS A 200 -3.29 -8.84 -5.06
CA HIS A 200 -1.94 -9.35 -4.83
C HIS A 200 -2.05 -10.71 -4.15
N ALA A 201 -1.50 -11.73 -4.77
CA ALA A 201 -1.47 -13.10 -4.28
C ALA A 201 -0.18 -13.76 -4.78
N ILE A 202 0.79 -13.95 -3.90
CA ILE A 202 2.13 -14.46 -4.19
C ILE A 202 2.29 -15.91 -3.76
N GLY A 203 1.74 -16.26 -2.61
CA GLY A 203 1.82 -17.62 -2.08
C GLY A 203 1.05 -18.64 -2.90
N ASP A 204 1.29 -19.91 -2.61
CA ASP A 204 0.69 -21.06 -3.28
C ASP A 204 -0.35 -21.78 -2.42
N SER A 205 -0.70 -21.22 -1.27
CA SER A 205 -1.70 -21.74 -0.32
C SER A 205 -3.13 -21.42 -0.72
#